data_6fab07f79ede0efe76d5c7cabfb4750b
#
_entry.id   6fab07f79ede0efe76d5c7cabfb4750b
#
_cell.length_a   1.000
_cell.length_b   1.000
_cell.length_c   1.000
_cell.angle_alpha   90.00
_cell.angle_beta   90.00
_cell.angle_gamma   90.00
#
_symmetry.space_group_name_H-M   'P 1'
#
loop_
_entity.id
_entity.type
_entity.pdbx_description
1 polymer ?
#
loop_
_entity_poly.entity_id
_entity_poly.type
_entity_poly.pdbx_seq_one_letter_code
_entity_poly.pdbx_strand_id
1 'polypeptide(L)'
;QSNDSAILNLNGKIAFSSDSFVVTPIFFNGGDIGKIAACGTINDLAMVGASAKYLSCSLIIEEGLSIEELERVLGSLAKTCKDSGVSVVCGDTKVVPKGKCDKIFINTAGIGEIVCEGVELKNLKAGAKILISGDVGRHGGVVLAAREEFELGLDLKSDCKSLKEIVLKLFSAGIKPQTMRDATRGGLSAVLNEWSKFSKFDILVFEENIKVADEVMGVCELFGFEPYELANEGTFVMAVDESQAEKALKILREFDQNAMIIGEVLETKNERVIIENAYKSRRFLEPPKGELLPRIC
;
A
#
# COMPACT_ATOMS: atom_id res chain seq x y z
N GLN A 1 6.05 21.99 -23.00
CA GLN A 1 7.40 21.69 -23.51
C GLN A 1 7.27 20.93 -24.82
N SER A 2 8.03 21.29 -25.83
CA SER A 2 8.02 20.62 -27.15
C SER A 2 9.07 19.49 -27.25
N ASN A 3 9.58 19.02 -26.15
CA ASN A 3 10.56 17.93 -26.10
C ASN A 3 9.85 16.58 -26.00
N ASP A 4 10.39 15.55 -26.63
CA ASP A 4 9.86 14.17 -26.61
C ASP A 4 10.03 13.49 -25.25
N SER A 5 10.85 14.07 -24.36
CA SER A 5 11.10 13.56 -23.02
C SER A 5 11.28 14.66 -21.98
N ALA A 6 11.05 14.34 -20.71
CA ALA A 6 11.37 15.20 -19.58
C ALA A 6 12.87 15.15 -19.27
N ILE A 7 13.47 16.33 -19.01
CA ILE A 7 14.84 16.43 -18.48
C ILE A 7 14.73 16.62 -16.97
N LEU A 8 15.34 15.73 -16.21
CA LEU A 8 15.23 15.68 -14.76
C LEU A 8 16.56 15.99 -14.08
N ASN A 9 16.49 16.71 -12.97
CA ASN A 9 17.64 16.94 -12.09
C ASN A 9 17.49 16.04 -10.85
N LEU A 10 18.41 15.10 -10.68
CA LEU A 10 18.45 14.16 -9.58
C LEU A 10 19.84 14.09 -8.97
N ASN A 11 19.92 13.87 -7.68
CA ASN A 11 21.17 13.75 -6.93
C ASN A 11 21.30 12.37 -6.31
N GLY A 12 22.52 11.83 -6.34
CA GLY A 12 22.87 10.60 -5.62
C GLY A 12 22.21 9.35 -6.19
N LYS A 13 21.89 8.42 -5.30
CA LYS A 13 21.25 7.13 -5.61
C LYS A 13 19.76 7.33 -5.80
N ILE A 14 19.20 6.73 -6.81
CA ILE A 14 17.78 6.84 -7.16
C ILE A 14 17.06 5.50 -7.07
N ALA A 15 15.77 5.54 -6.77
CA ALA A 15 14.82 4.45 -6.93
C ALA A 15 13.89 4.75 -8.10
N PHE A 16 13.44 3.69 -8.77
CA PHE A 16 12.47 3.73 -9.85
C PHE A 16 11.42 2.65 -9.62
N SER A 17 10.13 3.01 -9.71
CA SER A 17 9.01 2.08 -9.68
C SER A 17 8.06 2.34 -10.83
N SER A 18 7.34 1.32 -11.27
CA SER A 18 6.27 1.43 -12.26
C SER A 18 5.14 0.49 -11.90
N ASP A 19 3.92 1.02 -11.89
CA ASP A 19 2.73 0.25 -11.56
C ASP A 19 1.55 0.60 -12.46
N SER A 20 0.61 -0.35 -12.60
CA SER A 20 -0.58 -0.21 -13.43
C SER A 20 -1.82 -0.43 -12.57
N PHE A 21 -2.78 0.49 -12.68
CA PHE A 21 -3.94 0.56 -11.82
C PHE A 21 -5.21 0.24 -12.59
N VAL A 22 -5.95 -0.72 -12.03
CA VAL A 22 -7.22 -1.23 -12.55
C VAL A 22 -8.15 -1.47 -11.37
N VAL A 23 -9.09 -0.57 -11.13
CA VAL A 23 -10.07 -0.69 -10.04
C VAL A 23 -11.48 -0.58 -10.56
N THR A 24 -12.38 -1.41 -10.06
CA THR A 24 -13.80 -1.38 -10.37
C THR A 24 -14.61 -1.46 -9.07
N PRO A 25 -15.48 -0.44 -8.79
CA PRO A 25 -15.71 0.79 -9.57
C PRO A 25 -14.54 1.77 -9.51
N ILE A 26 -14.39 2.63 -10.53
CA ILE A 26 -13.30 3.62 -10.58
C ILE A 26 -13.40 4.74 -9.53
N PHE A 27 -14.59 4.92 -8.95
CA PHE A 27 -14.88 5.79 -7.82
C PHE A 27 -15.39 4.96 -6.65
N PHE A 28 -14.85 5.15 -5.47
CA PHE A 28 -15.25 4.46 -4.25
C PHE A 28 -15.17 5.41 -3.05
N ASN A 29 -15.73 5.04 -1.93
CA ASN A 29 -15.70 5.90 -0.75
C ASN A 29 -14.25 6.10 -0.25
N GLY A 30 -13.80 7.35 -0.19
CA GLY A 30 -12.45 7.73 0.21
C GLY A 30 -11.44 7.90 -0.93
N GLY A 31 -11.80 7.59 -2.19
CA GLY A 31 -10.89 7.78 -3.33
C GLY A 31 -11.45 7.42 -4.70
N ASP A 32 -10.54 7.34 -5.63
CA ASP A 32 -10.77 6.95 -7.02
C ASP A 32 -9.46 6.40 -7.63
N ILE A 33 -9.56 5.88 -8.85
CA ILE A 33 -8.40 5.31 -9.55
C ILE A 33 -7.25 6.32 -9.72
N GLY A 34 -7.53 7.61 -9.88
CA GLY A 34 -6.48 8.65 -9.99
C GLY A 34 -5.71 8.84 -8.69
N LYS A 35 -6.41 8.80 -7.56
CA LYS A 35 -5.79 8.87 -6.24
C LYS A 35 -4.91 7.65 -5.97
N ILE A 36 -5.41 6.43 -6.25
CA ILE A 36 -4.63 5.19 -6.10
C ILE A 36 -3.38 5.25 -6.98
N ALA A 37 -3.52 5.64 -8.25
CA ALA A 37 -2.41 5.68 -9.19
C ALA A 37 -1.27 6.62 -8.75
N ALA A 38 -1.62 7.75 -8.13
CA ALA A 38 -0.61 8.63 -7.53
C ALA A 38 -0.01 8.02 -6.26
N CYS A 39 -0.86 7.52 -5.34
CA CYS A 39 -0.41 6.99 -4.06
C CYS A 39 0.47 5.75 -4.23
N GLY A 40 0.06 4.75 -5.01
CA GLY A 40 0.75 3.46 -5.13
C GLY A 40 2.21 3.64 -5.53
N THR A 41 2.48 4.31 -6.65
CA THR A 41 3.87 4.54 -7.09
C THR A 41 4.68 5.41 -6.12
N ILE A 42 4.06 6.42 -5.47
CA ILE A 42 4.73 7.22 -4.43
C ILE A 42 5.06 6.34 -3.22
N ASN A 43 4.16 5.45 -2.83
CA ASN A 43 4.32 4.55 -1.70
C ASN A 43 5.41 3.50 -1.97
N ASP A 44 5.44 2.90 -3.15
CA ASP A 44 6.51 1.98 -3.56
C ASP A 44 7.90 2.60 -3.38
N LEU A 45 8.07 3.84 -3.85
CA LEU A 45 9.32 4.56 -3.70
C LEU A 45 9.66 4.81 -2.22
N ALA A 46 8.65 5.13 -1.41
CA ALA A 46 8.83 5.34 0.02
C ALA A 46 9.24 4.03 0.73
N MET A 47 8.70 2.88 0.32
CA MET A 47 8.99 1.58 0.94
C MET A 47 10.46 1.14 0.77
N VAL A 48 11.17 1.66 -0.21
CA VAL A 48 12.62 1.40 -0.40
C VAL A 48 13.54 2.52 0.10
N GLY A 49 13.00 3.43 0.91
CA GLY A 49 13.77 4.52 1.50
C GLY A 49 13.97 5.72 0.60
N ALA A 50 13.15 5.88 -0.44
CA ALA A 50 13.23 7.01 -1.37
C ALA A 50 12.18 8.09 -1.10
N SER A 51 12.52 9.32 -1.39
CA SER A 51 11.60 10.44 -1.51
C SER A 51 11.19 10.63 -2.97
N ALA A 52 9.96 10.28 -3.31
CA ALA A 52 9.41 10.46 -4.66
C ALA A 52 9.52 11.92 -5.11
N LYS A 53 9.96 12.15 -6.34
CA LYS A 53 10.15 13.49 -6.96
C LYS A 53 9.31 13.67 -8.21
N TYR A 54 9.33 12.68 -9.09
CA TYR A 54 8.73 12.77 -10.41
C TYR A 54 7.92 11.51 -10.72
N LEU A 55 6.79 11.71 -11.39
CA LEU A 55 5.97 10.65 -11.97
C LEU A 55 5.79 10.88 -13.48
N SER A 56 5.68 9.80 -14.22
CA SER A 56 4.95 9.76 -15.49
C SER A 56 3.52 9.28 -15.24
N CYS A 57 2.59 9.61 -16.14
CA CYS A 57 1.22 9.14 -16.09
C CYS A 57 0.72 8.81 -17.49
N SER A 58 0.45 7.54 -17.75
CA SER A 58 -0.11 7.08 -19.03
C SER A 58 -1.53 6.57 -18.82
N LEU A 59 -2.42 6.94 -19.74
CA LEU A 59 -3.85 6.65 -19.66
C LEU A 59 -4.28 5.77 -20.85
N ILE A 60 -5.04 4.72 -20.56
CA ILE A 60 -5.80 3.96 -21.55
C ILE A 60 -7.27 4.20 -21.23
N ILE A 61 -7.99 4.89 -22.13
CA ILE A 61 -9.35 5.36 -21.91
C ILE A 61 -10.30 4.61 -22.84
N GLU A 62 -11.39 4.09 -22.30
CA GLU A 62 -12.44 3.50 -23.11
C GLU A 62 -13.27 4.59 -23.80
N GLU A 63 -13.60 4.38 -25.07
CA GLU A 63 -14.55 5.21 -25.80
C GLU A 63 -15.91 5.25 -25.08
N GLY A 64 -16.37 6.46 -24.76
CA GLY A 64 -17.61 6.70 -24.02
C GLY A 64 -17.41 7.06 -22.54
N LEU A 65 -16.18 7.05 -22.01
CA LEU A 65 -15.91 7.67 -20.71
C LEU A 65 -16.26 9.16 -20.79
N SER A 66 -17.05 9.67 -19.82
CA SER A 66 -17.42 11.09 -19.83
C SER A 66 -16.21 11.99 -19.51
N ILE A 67 -16.22 13.18 -20.09
CA ILE A 67 -15.16 14.18 -19.78
C ILE A 67 -15.18 14.56 -18.31
N GLU A 68 -16.37 14.63 -17.69
CA GLU A 68 -16.52 14.93 -16.27
C GLU A 68 -15.85 13.85 -15.37
N GLU A 69 -16.06 12.56 -15.68
CA GLU A 69 -15.39 11.46 -14.97
C GLU A 69 -13.86 11.55 -15.14
N LEU A 70 -13.40 11.81 -16.37
CA LEU A 70 -11.96 11.96 -16.66
C LEU A 70 -11.36 13.13 -15.89
N GLU A 71 -11.99 14.31 -15.90
CA GLU A 71 -11.53 15.51 -15.18
C GLU A 71 -11.47 15.24 -13.67
N ARG A 72 -12.44 14.53 -13.12
CA ARG A 72 -12.45 14.13 -11.71
C ARG A 72 -11.27 13.22 -11.36
N VAL A 73 -11.01 12.20 -12.18
CA VAL A 73 -9.87 11.27 -11.98
C VAL A 73 -8.54 12.01 -12.07
N LEU A 74 -8.34 12.83 -13.10
CA LEU A 74 -7.11 13.61 -13.29
C LEU A 74 -6.92 14.67 -12.20
N GLY A 75 -8.01 15.32 -11.77
CA GLY A 75 -8.01 16.27 -10.66
C GLY A 75 -7.56 15.63 -9.34
N SER A 76 -8.04 14.43 -9.06
CA SER A 76 -7.67 13.63 -7.89
C SER A 76 -6.19 13.24 -7.92
N LEU A 77 -5.70 12.71 -9.05
CA LEU A 77 -4.29 12.38 -9.26
C LEU A 77 -3.40 13.62 -9.07
N ALA A 78 -3.73 14.72 -9.75
CA ALA A 78 -2.95 15.97 -9.69
C ALA A 78 -2.90 16.53 -8.26
N LYS A 79 -4.04 16.51 -7.55
CA LYS A 79 -4.12 16.94 -6.15
C LYS A 79 -3.22 16.08 -5.26
N THR A 80 -3.30 14.76 -5.39
CA THR A 80 -2.49 13.81 -4.60
C THR A 80 -1.00 14.01 -4.83
N CYS A 81 -0.58 14.18 -6.09
CA CYS A 81 0.81 14.48 -6.43
C CYS A 81 1.26 15.82 -5.82
N LYS A 82 0.44 16.86 -5.95
CA LYS A 82 0.74 18.20 -5.40
C LYS A 82 0.87 18.15 -3.88
N ASP A 83 -0.07 17.51 -3.18
CA ASP A 83 -0.07 17.39 -1.72
C ASP A 83 1.16 16.58 -1.24
N SER A 84 1.64 15.63 -2.05
CA SER A 84 2.85 14.84 -1.79
C SER A 84 4.15 15.52 -2.24
N GLY A 85 4.10 16.71 -2.83
CA GLY A 85 5.27 17.39 -3.39
C GLY A 85 5.97 16.58 -4.50
N VAL A 86 5.17 15.98 -5.40
CA VAL A 86 5.62 15.18 -6.54
C VAL A 86 5.11 15.81 -7.82
N SER A 87 5.94 15.88 -8.87
CA SER A 87 5.58 16.47 -10.16
C SER A 87 5.32 15.38 -11.19
N VAL A 88 4.17 15.43 -11.86
CA VAL A 88 3.94 14.66 -13.08
C VAL A 88 4.65 15.38 -14.24
N VAL A 89 5.64 14.73 -14.85
CA VAL A 89 6.56 15.37 -15.81
C VAL A 89 6.39 14.91 -17.25
N CYS A 90 5.79 13.76 -17.46
CA CYS A 90 5.41 13.26 -18.78
C CYS A 90 4.24 12.28 -18.67
N GLY A 91 3.67 11.94 -19.81
CA GLY A 91 2.58 10.97 -19.89
C GLY A 91 2.17 10.74 -21.33
N ASP A 92 1.24 9.81 -21.52
CA ASP A 92 0.63 9.50 -22.82
C ASP A 92 -0.86 9.18 -22.62
N THR A 93 -1.64 9.29 -23.69
CA THR A 93 -3.06 8.97 -23.66
C THR A 93 -3.43 8.19 -24.92
N LYS A 94 -4.09 7.06 -24.72
CA LYS A 94 -4.70 6.26 -25.78
C LYS A 94 -6.17 6.06 -25.51
N VAL A 95 -6.99 6.16 -26.56
CA VAL A 95 -8.40 5.80 -26.51
C VAL A 95 -8.59 4.46 -27.21
N VAL A 96 -9.28 3.54 -26.57
CA VAL A 96 -9.60 2.21 -27.10
C VAL A 96 -11.11 2.08 -27.33
N PRO A 97 -11.55 1.22 -28.28
CA PRO A 97 -12.96 1.00 -28.52
C PRO A 97 -13.72 0.51 -27.30
N LYS A 98 -15.02 0.78 -27.23
CA LYS A 98 -15.91 0.32 -26.16
C LYS A 98 -15.81 -1.20 -25.94
N GLY A 99 -15.75 -1.63 -24.67
CA GLY A 99 -15.59 -3.04 -24.25
C GLY A 99 -14.15 -3.56 -24.32
N LYS A 100 -13.14 -2.67 -24.49
CA LYS A 100 -11.70 -3.05 -24.50
C LYS A 100 -10.95 -2.58 -23.27
N CYS A 101 -11.60 -1.86 -22.39
CA CYS A 101 -11.07 -1.35 -21.14
C CYS A 101 -12.25 -1.22 -20.15
N ASP A 102 -11.99 -1.17 -18.85
CA ASP A 102 -13.02 -0.88 -17.86
C ASP A 102 -13.01 0.62 -17.54
N LYS A 103 -13.61 1.41 -18.41
CA LYS A 103 -13.62 2.88 -18.37
C LYS A 103 -12.23 3.50 -18.57
N ILE A 104 -11.28 3.27 -17.64
CA ILE A 104 -9.94 3.83 -17.68
C ILE A 104 -8.95 2.92 -16.95
N PHE A 105 -7.77 2.72 -17.53
CA PHE A 105 -6.59 2.17 -16.88
C PHE A 105 -5.52 3.24 -16.80
N ILE A 106 -4.78 3.26 -15.70
CA ILE A 106 -3.72 4.22 -15.45
C ILE A 106 -2.42 3.48 -15.18
N ASN A 107 -1.35 3.86 -15.88
CA ASN A 107 0.00 3.44 -15.51
C ASN A 107 0.78 4.67 -15.03
N THR A 108 1.46 4.55 -13.90
CA THR A 108 2.41 5.53 -13.42
C THR A 108 3.78 4.91 -13.26
N ALA A 109 4.82 5.64 -13.61
CA ALA A 109 6.19 5.28 -13.25
C ALA A 109 6.80 6.45 -12.48
N GLY A 110 7.55 6.14 -11.42
CA GLY A 110 8.07 7.14 -10.51
C GLY A 110 9.56 7.05 -10.30
N ILE A 111 10.16 8.21 -10.03
CA ILE A 111 11.57 8.35 -9.65
C ILE A 111 11.65 9.09 -8.31
N GLY A 112 12.46 8.54 -7.38
CA GLY A 112 12.76 9.15 -6.10
C GLY A 112 14.23 9.11 -5.75
N GLU A 113 14.67 10.05 -4.95
CA GLU A 113 16.02 10.07 -4.39
C GLU A 113 16.07 9.24 -3.11
N ILE A 114 17.04 8.34 -2.97
CA ILE A 114 17.24 7.55 -1.75
C ILE A 114 17.67 8.48 -0.63
N VAL A 115 16.88 8.53 0.42
CA VAL A 115 17.13 9.34 1.64
C VAL A 115 17.47 8.48 2.85
N CYS A 116 17.14 7.19 2.80
CA CYS A 116 17.52 6.18 3.81
C CYS A 116 17.97 4.92 3.09
N GLU A 117 19.26 4.62 3.15
CA GLU A 117 19.82 3.41 2.56
C GLU A 117 19.59 2.18 3.44
N GLY A 118 19.56 1.01 2.82
CA GLY A 118 19.48 -0.27 3.52
C GLY A 118 18.07 -0.73 3.87
N VAL A 119 17.05 -0.06 3.37
CA VAL A 119 15.66 -0.51 3.50
C VAL A 119 15.39 -1.56 2.43
N GLU A 120 15.80 -2.80 2.70
CA GLU A 120 15.74 -3.91 1.74
C GLU A 120 15.46 -5.22 2.48
N LEU A 121 14.65 -6.09 1.90
CA LEU A 121 14.24 -7.36 2.52
C LEU A 121 15.41 -8.28 2.92
N LYS A 122 16.52 -8.21 2.19
CA LYS A 122 17.74 -8.96 2.54
C LYS A 122 18.35 -8.57 3.89
N ASN A 123 17.97 -7.42 4.45
CA ASN A 123 18.46 -6.91 5.74
C ASN A 123 17.58 -7.34 6.93
N LEU A 124 16.50 -8.07 6.68
CA LEU A 124 15.63 -8.60 7.74
C LEU A 124 16.40 -9.60 8.62
N LYS A 125 16.31 -9.42 9.93
CA LYS A 125 17.05 -10.22 10.92
C LYS A 125 16.11 -10.76 11.98
N ALA A 126 16.47 -11.90 12.55
CA ALA A 126 15.83 -12.42 13.75
C ALA A 126 15.89 -11.40 14.89
N GLY A 127 14.84 -11.34 15.72
CA GLY A 127 14.66 -10.37 16.80
C GLY A 127 14.10 -9.02 16.35
N ALA A 128 13.97 -8.77 15.05
CA ALA A 128 13.33 -7.55 14.57
C ALA A 128 11.86 -7.52 14.98
N LYS A 129 11.37 -6.37 15.42
CA LYS A 129 9.95 -6.14 15.71
C LYS A 129 9.24 -5.70 14.44
N ILE A 130 8.02 -6.22 14.26
CA ILE A 130 7.17 -5.92 13.11
C ILE A 130 6.09 -4.95 13.55
N LEU A 131 6.00 -3.82 12.84
CA LEU A 131 5.00 -2.78 13.06
C LEU A 131 4.11 -2.66 11.84
N ILE A 132 2.85 -2.30 12.09
CA ILE A 132 1.90 -1.87 11.07
C ILE A 132 1.51 -0.42 11.30
N SER A 133 1.33 0.35 10.23
CA SER A 133 1.08 1.79 10.30
C SER A 133 -0.39 2.19 10.45
N GLY A 134 -1.32 1.24 10.41
CA GLY A 134 -2.76 1.47 10.49
C GLY A 134 -3.53 0.16 10.64
N ASP A 135 -4.83 0.19 10.41
CA ASP A 135 -5.67 -1.01 10.38
C ASP A 135 -5.55 -1.78 9.04
N VAL A 136 -6.11 -2.98 8.98
CA VAL A 136 -6.00 -3.86 7.81
C VAL A 136 -7.33 -4.08 7.08
N GLY A 137 -7.24 -4.32 5.77
CA GLY A 137 -8.34 -4.72 4.91
C GLY A 137 -9.28 -3.60 4.50
N ARG A 138 -9.01 -2.36 4.88
CA ARG A 138 -9.92 -1.22 4.71
C ARG A 138 -10.22 -0.92 3.24
N HIS A 139 -9.20 -0.85 2.39
CA HIS A 139 -9.41 -0.59 0.96
C HIS A 139 -10.20 -1.73 0.30
N GLY A 140 -9.76 -2.97 0.53
CA GLY A 140 -10.44 -4.15 -0.01
C GLY A 140 -11.89 -4.23 0.41
N GLY A 141 -12.20 -4.00 1.69
CA GLY A 141 -13.56 -3.96 2.21
C GLY A 141 -14.43 -2.90 1.54
N VAL A 142 -13.89 -1.67 1.37
CA VAL A 142 -14.62 -0.56 0.72
C VAL A 142 -14.91 -0.85 -0.75
N VAL A 143 -13.92 -1.34 -1.51
CA VAL A 143 -14.11 -1.62 -2.94
C VAL A 143 -15.06 -2.80 -3.15
N LEU A 144 -14.96 -3.84 -2.31
CA LEU A 144 -15.88 -4.97 -2.36
C LEU A 144 -17.32 -4.53 -2.09
N ALA A 145 -17.54 -3.75 -1.02
CA ALA A 145 -18.86 -3.21 -0.70
C ALA A 145 -19.42 -2.35 -1.83
N ALA A 146 -18.59 -1.50 -2.44
CA ALA A 146 -19.00 -0.66 -3.57
C ALA A 146 -19.33 -1.47 -4.84
N ARG A 147 -18.64 -2.59 -5.06
CA ARG A 147 -18.84 -3.48 -6.22
C ARG A 147 -20.16 -4.23 -6.14
N GLU A 148 -20.52 -4.69 -4.96
CA GLU A 148 -21.74 -5.48 -4.73
C GLU A 148 -22.97 -4.61 -4.45
N GLU A 149 -22.85 -3.29 -4.62
CA GLU A 149 -23.93 -2.31 -4.37
C GLU A 149 -24.52 -2.42 -2.95
N PHE A 150 -23.75 -2.92 -2.00
CA PHE A 150 -24.17 -2.91 -0.61
C PHE A 150 -24.15 -1.46 -0.10
N GLU A 151 -25.34 -0.92 0.07
CA GLU A 151 -25.55 0.25 0.93
C GLU A 151 -25.31 -0.17 2.38
N LEU A 152 -24.06 -0.41 2.71
CA LEU A 152 -23.70 -0.79 4.07
C LEU A 152 -23.89 0.37 5.03
N GLY A 153 -24.66 1.39 4.77
CA GLY A 153 -24.90 2.51 5.71
C GLY A 153 -23.61 3.06 6.36
N LEU A 154 -22.47 2.80 5.73
CA LEU A 154 -21.16 2.84 6.36
C LEU A 154 -20.43 4.10 5.96
N ASP A 155 -19.92 4.78 6.97
CA ASP A 155 -18.94 5.85 6.82
C ASP A 155 -17.53 5.31 6.53
N LEU A 156 -17.42 4.00 6.22
CA LEU A 156 -16.13 3.36 5.93
C LEU A 156 -15.53 3.94 4.65
N LYS A 157 -14.33 4.50 4.79
CA LYS A 157 -13.56 5.07 3.67
C LYS A 157 -12.29 4.25 3.45
N SER A 158 -11.88 4.11 2.19
CA SER A 158 -10.58 3.55 1.85
C SER A 158 -9.47 4.31 2.58
N ASP A 159 -8.46 3.58 3.03
CA ASP A 159 -7.24 4.12 3.63
C ASP A 159 -6.29 4.77 2.60
N CYS A 160 -6.65 4.80 1.31
CA CYS A 160 -5.81 5.29 0.22
C CYS A 160 -5.23 6.69 0.53
N LYS A 161 -3.91 6.75 0.71
CA LYS A 161 -3.14 7.96 1.02
C LYS A 161 -1.68 7.79 0.66
N SER A 162 -0.98 8.91 0.41
CA SER A 162 0.49 8.91 0.29
C SER A 162 1.15 8.61 1.63
N LEU A 163 2.08 7.67 1.65
CA LEU A 163 2.88 7.30 2.81
C LEU A 163 4.20 8.08 2.90
N LYS A 164 4.49 8.93 1.92
CA LYS A 164 5.75 9.67 1.83
C LYS A 164 6.06 10.47 3.09
N GLU A 165 5.10 11.23 3.60
CA GLU A 165 5.31 12.11 4.76
C GLU A 165 5.66 11.32 6.02
N ILE A 166 4.87 10.28 6.33
CA ILE A 166 5.09 9.46 7.53
C ILE A 166 6.44 8.74 7.47
N VAL A 167 6.82 8.22 6.29
CA VAL A 167 8.09 7.53 6.09
C VAL A 167 9.27 8.50 6.23
N LEU A 168 9.20 9.68 5.61
CA LEU A 168 10.23 10.71 5.76
C LEU A 168 10.38 11.18 7.22
N LYS A 169 9.28 11.25 7.97
CA LYS A 169 9.31 11.58 9.39
C LYS A 169 10.03 10.51 10.21
N LEU A 170 9.80 9.22 9.93
CA LEU A 170 10.54 8.12 10.55
C LEU A 170 12.06 8.27 10.31
N PHE A 171 12.47 8.51 9.07
CA PHE A 171 13.88 8.67 8.71
C PHE A 171 14.52 9.90 9.38
N SER A 172 13.82 11.04 9.37
CA SER A 172 14.30 12.27 10.02
C SER A 172 14.49 12.10 11.54
N ALA A 173 13.71 11.23 12.16
CA ALA A 173 13.84 10.85 13.55
C ALA A 173 14.96 9.81 13.80
N GLY A 174 15.67 9.37 12.77
CA GLY A 174 16.74 8.40 12.87
C GLY A 174 16.29 6.94 12.95
N ILE A 175 15.02 6.64 12.64
CA ILE A 175 14.56 5.26 12.50
C ILE A 175 15.14 4.68 11.21
N LYS A 176 15.71 3.48 11.32
CA LYS A 176 16.33 2.75 10.22
C LYS A 176 15.62 1.40 10.05
N PRO A 177 14.54 1.35 9.27
CA PRO A 177 13.87 0.08 8.99
C PRO A 177 14.81 -0.89 8.28
N GLN A 178 14.74 -2.15 8.65
CA GLN A 178 15.42 -3.22 7.92
C GLN A 178 14.74 -3.47 6.57
N THR A 179 13.41 -3.44 6.58
CA THR A 179 12.55 -3.51 5.39
C THR A 179 11.20 -2.84 5.66
N MET A 180 10.55 -2.38 4.61
CA MET A 180 9.18 -1.88 4.62
C MET A 180 8.43 -2.40 3.39
N ARG A 181 7.11 -2.55 3.49
CA ARG A 181 6.22 -2.85 2.38
C ARG A 181 4.83 -2.34 2.65
N ASP A 182 4.18 -1.74 1.67
CA ASP A 182 2.76 -1.45 1.72
C ASP A 182 1.92 -2.74 1.60
N ALA A 183 0.80 -2.77 2.30
CA ALA A 183 -0.04 -3.96 2.41
C ALA A 183 -1.13 -3.97 1.31
N THR A 184 -0.72 -3.80 0.06
CA THR A 184 -1.60 -3.77 -1.12
C THR A 184 -2.16 -5.16 -1.45
N ARG A 185 -2.04 -5.65 -2.65
CA ARG A 185 -2.62 -6.94 -3.06
C ARG A 185 -2.21 -8.11 -2.17
N GLY A 186 -3.21 -8.85 -1.67
CA GLY A 186 -3.00 -9.94 -0.71
C GLY A 186 -2.73 -9.49 0.72
N GLY A 187 -2.80 -8.17 0.98
CA GLY A 187 -2.78 -7.57 2.30
C GLY A 187 -1.57 -7.90 3.16
N LEU A 188 -1.76 -7.83 4.45
CA LEU A 188 -0.76 -8.17 5.46
C LEU A 188 -0.24 -9.60 5.32
N SER A 189 -1.13 -10.54 4.96
CA SER A 189 -0.78 -11.95 4.80
C SER A 189 0.28 -12.15 3.70
N ALA A 190 0.12 -11.51 2.54
CA ALA A 190 1.09 -11.59 1.45
C ALA A 190 2.46 -11.04 1.88
N VAL A 191 2.49 -9.85 2.48
CA VAL A 191 3.74 -9.20 2.92
C VAL A 191 4.52 -10.10 3.88
N LEU A 192 3.87 -10.60 4.93
CA LEU A 192 4.54 -11.40 5.95
C LEU A 192 5.04 -12.75 5.41
N ASN A 193 4.26 -13.41 4.57
CA ASN A 193 4.67 -14.67 3.95
C ASN A 193 5.83 -14.48 2.97
N GLU A 194 5.84 -13.40 2.18
CA GLU A 194 6.98 -13.06 1.32
C GLU A 194 8.25 -12.82 2.15
N TRP A 195 8.13 -12.08 3.27
CA TRP A 195 9.25 -11.80 4.16
C TRP A 195 9.80 -13.07 4.80
N SER A 196 8.92 -13.92 5.34
CA SER A 196 9.29 -15.21 5.93
C SER A 196 10.01 -16.10 4.92
N LYS A 197 9.42 -16.27 3.74
CA LYS A 197 9.97 -17.11 2.67
C LYS A 197 11.34 -16.63 2.17
N PHE A 198 11.50 -15.31 1.97
CA PHE A 198 12.74 -14.73 1.47
C PHE A 198 13.85 -14.79 2.52
N SER A 199 13.56 -14.39 3.76
CA SER A 199 14.53 -14.33 4.85
C SER A 199 14.85 -15.71 5.45
N LYS A 200 14.00 -16.70 5.20
CA LYS A 200 14.03 -18.03 5.79
C LYS A 200 13.67 -18.08 7.28
N PHE A 201 13.32 -16.97 7.90
CA PHE A 201 12.91 -16.90 9.29
C PHE A 201 11.40 -17.14 9.45
N ASP A 202 11.00 -17.67 10.61
CA ASP A 202 9.61 -17.66 11.01
C ASP A 202 9.22 -16.27 11.51
N ILE A 203 7.96 -15.90 11.35
CA ILE A 203 7.40 -14.65 11.85
C ILE A 203 6.26 -14.99 12.80
N LEU A 204 6.30 -14.45 14.02
CA LEU A 204 5.23 -14.53 14.99
C LEU A 204 4.44 -13.23 15.01
N VAL A 205 3.11 -13.32 14.88
CA VAL A 205 2.20 -12.19 14.86
C VAL A 205 1.18 -12.34 15.97
N PHE A 206 0.87 -11.25 16.68
CA PHE A 206 -0.12 -11.18 17.76
C PHE A 206 -1.43 -10.64 17.20
N GLU A 207 -2.43 -11.50 17.07
CA GLU A 207 -3.72 -11.18 16.44
C GLU A 207 -4.42 -10.01 17.13
N GLU A 208 -4.38 -9.95 18.45
CA GLU A 208 -4.98 -8.89 19.27
C GLU A 208 -4.42 -7.49 18.98
N ASN A 209 -3.20 -7.41 18.42
CA ASN A 209 -2.54 -6.17 18.05
C ASN A 209 -2.86 -5.71 16.62
N ILE A 210 -3.48 -6.56 15.81
CA ILE A 210 -3.89 -6.19 14.45
C ILE A 210 -5.30 -5.59 14.53
N LYS A 211 -5.42 -4.31 14.17
CA LYS A 211 -6.72 -3.64 14.16
C LYS A 211 -7.44 -3.87 12.83
N VAL A 212 -8.70 -4.22 12.94
CA VAL A 212 -9.63 -4.38 11.81
C VAL A 212 -10.88 -3.59 12.17
N ALA A 213 -11.39 -2.77 11.26
CA ALA A 213 -12.64 -2.06 11.48
C ALA A 213 -13.83 -3.05 11.50
N ASP A 214 -14.82 -2.83 12.36
CA ASP A 214 -15.98 -3.72 12.50
C ASP A 214 -16.71 -3.92 11.18
N GLU A 215 -16.77 -2.88 10.36
CA GLU A 215 -17.36 -2.92 9.03
C GLU A 215 -16.58 -3.83 8.07
N VAL A 216 -15.25 -3.80 8.15
CA VAL A 216 -14.40 -4.71 7.35
C VAL A 216 -14.61 -6.14 7.81
N MET A 217 -14.70 -6.38 9.12
CA MET A 217 -15.04 -7.70 9.65
C MET A 217 -16.39 -8.19 9.12
N GLY A 218 -17.42 -7.34 9.15
CA GLY A 218 -18.75 -7.69 8.61
C GLY A 218 -18.71 -8.07 7.13
N VAL A 219 -17.95 -7.32 6.31
CA VAL A 219 -17.74 -7.67 4.90
C VAL A 219 -17.02 -9.01 4.76
N CYS A 220 -15.97 -9.24 5.56
CA CYS A 220 -15.24 -10.51 5.55
C CYS A 220 -16.12 -11.70 5.91
N GLU A 221 -16.94 -11.59 6.95
CA GLU A 221 -17.88 -12.63 7.37
C GLU A 221 -18.92 -12.95 6.28
N LEU A 222 -19.43 -11.91 5.61
CA LEU A 222 -20.43 -12.07 4.56
C LEU A 222 -19.89 -12.82 3.34
N PHE A 223 -18.63 -12.56 2.96
CA PHE A 223 -18.03 -13.13 1.75
C PHE A 223 -17.06 -14.29 2.01
N GLY A 224 -16.77 -14.60 3.26
CA GLY A 224 -15.85 -15.67 3.64
C GLY A 224 -14.38 -15.32 3.41
N PHE A 225 -14.00 -14.04 3.58
CA PHE A 225 -12.63 -13.59 3.47
C PHE A 225 -11.94 -13.45 4.83
N GLU A 226 -10.63 -13.61 4.85
CA GLU A 226 -9.79 -13.22 5.98
C GLU A 226 -9.40 -11.73 5.82
N PRO A 227 -9.58 -10.88 6.85
CA PRO A 227 -9.28 -9.45 6.74
C PRO A 227 -7.80 -9.17 6.43
N TYR A 228 -6.90 -10.08 6.84
CA TYR A 228 -5.46 -9.98 6.61
C TYR A 228 -5.04 -10.17 5.14
N GLU A 229 -5.93 -10.69 4.30
CA GLU A 229 -5.71 -10.90 2.87
C GLU A 229 -6.26 -9.75 2.02
N LEU A 230 -7.10 -8.90 2.61
CA LEU A 230 -7.68 -7.75 1.91
C LEU A 230 -6.66 -6.61 1.77
N ALA A 231 -6.72 -5.95 0.62
CA ALA A 231 -5.80 -4.86 0.29
C ALA A 231 -5.98 -3.62 1.17
N ASN A 232 -4.87 -2.94 1.40
CA ASN A 232 -4.75 -1.59 1.91
C ASN A 232 -4.02 -0.71 0.88
N GLU A 233 -4.38 0.57 0.79
CA GLU A 233 -3.75 1.53 -0.12
C GLU A 233 -3.11 2.72 0.63
N GLY A 234 -3.02 2.63 1.95
CA GLY A 234 -2.45 3.65 2.82
C GLY A 234 -1.91 3.09 4.13
N THR A 235 -1.72 1.78 4.21
CA THR A 235 -1.14 1.08 5.35
C THR A 235 0.08 0.28 4.90
N PHE A 236 1.16 0.35 5.67
CA PHE A 236 2.40 -0.40 5.42
C PHE A 236 2.88 -1.16 6.64
N VAL A 237 3.68 -2.17 6.39
CA VAL A 237 4.37 -2.98 7.39
C VAL A 237 5.84 -2.62 7.38
N MET A 238 6.48 -2.56 8.55
CA MET A 238 7.91 -2.34 8.69
C MET A 238 8.52 -3.26 9.73
N ALA A 239 9.77 -3.66 9.50
CA ALA A 239 10.58 -4.37 10.46
C ALA A 239 11.73 -3.47 10.92
N VAL A 240 11.90 -3.34 12.24
CA VAL A 240 12.97 -2.53 12.86
C VAL A 240 13.66 -3.32 13.95
N ASP A 241 14.86 -2.87 14.32
CA ASP A 241 15.53 -3.33 15.53
C ASP A 241 14.64 -3.07 16.76
N GLU A 242 14.64 -3.99 17.73
CA GLU A 242 13.83 -3.88 18.94
C GLU A 242 14.04 -2.54 19.67
N SER A 243 15.27 -2.05 19.70
CA SER A 243 15.62 -0.77 20.35
C SER A 243 14.95 0.46 19.70
N GLN A 244 14.47 0.34 18.46
CA GLN A 244 13.80 1.42 17.72
C GLN A 244 12.27 1.28 17.69
N ALA A 245 11.73 0.12 18.08
CA ALA A 245 10.32 -0.21 17.87
C ALA A 245 9.36 0.78 18.54
N GLU A 246 9.55 1.06 19.83
CA GLU A 246 8.69 2.00 20.57
C GLU A 246 8.76 3.43 20.05
N LYS A 247 9.94 3.88 19.64
CA LYS A 247 10.11 5.20 19.04
C LYS A 247 9.42 5.28 17.69
N ALA A 248 9.54 4.24 16.87
CA ALA A 248 8.85 4.14 15.59
C ALA A 248 7.33 4.13 15.78
N LEU A 249 6.82 3.32 16.70
CA LEU A 249 5.39 3.25 17.01
C LEU A 249 4.83 4.61 17.43
N LYS A 250 5.55 5.34 18.27
CA LYS A 250 5.11 6.69 18.68
C LYS A 250 4.94 7.63 17.50
N ILE A 251 5.85 7.58 16.53
CA ILE A 251 5.77 8.40 15.31
C ILE A 251 4.59 7.95 14.43
N LEU A 252 4.43 6.64 14.23
CA LEU A 252 3.32 6.10 13.44
C LEU A 252 1.97 6.56 14.01
N ARG A 253 1.80 6.53 15.33
CA ARG A 253 0.58 6.95 16.02
C ARG A 253 0.25 8.44 15.92
N GLU A 254 1.16 9.28 15.50
CA GLU A 254 0.85 10.66 15.17
C GLU A 254 0.04 10.78 13.87
N PHE A 255 0.07 9.75 13.00
CA PHE A 255 -0.65 9.68 11.74
C PHE A 255 -1.87 8.74 11.80
N ASP A 256 -1.77 7.65 12.54
CA ASP A 256 -2.86 6.70 12.73
C ASP A 256 -2.76 6.02 14.10
N GLN A 257 -3.81 6.20 14.92
CA GLN A 257 -3.87 5.62 16.27
C GLN A 257 -3.95 4.09 16.27
N ASN A 258 -4.31 3.47 15.13
CA ASN A 258 -4.36 2.02 14.97
C ASN A 258 -2.97 1.41 14.71
N ALA A 259 -1.92 2.23 14.57
CA ALA A 259 -0.56 1.72 14.42
C ALA A 259 -0.14 0.91 15.65
N MET A 260 0.45 -0.27 15.44
CA MET A 260 0.81 -1.22 16.49
C MET A 260 2.09 -1.98 16.16
N ILE A 261 2.79 -2.44 17.22
CA ILE A 261 3.76 -3.54 17.11
C ILE A 261 2.93 -4.82 17.06
N ILE A 262 2.93 -5.49 15.91
CA ILE A 262 2.08 -6.64 15.66
C ILE A 262 2.81 -7.98 15.81
N GLY A 263 4.13 -7.98 15.92
CA GLY A 263 4.87 -9.24 15.97
C GLY A 263 6.37 -9.08 15.97
N GLU A 264 7.05 -10.20 15.72
CA GLU A 264 8.50 -10.27 15.69
C GLU A 264 9.00 -11.37 14.75
N VAL A 265 10.23 -11.22 14.30
CA VAL A 265 10.95 -12.22 13.50
C VAL A 265 11.67 -13.17 14.44
N LEU A 266 11.37 -14.47 14.33
CA LEU A 266 11.96 -15.52 15.17
C LEU A 266 13.30 -16.01 14.61
N GLU A 267 14.10 -16.66 15.46
CA GLU A 267 15.34 -17.33 15.02
C GLU A 267 15.08 -18.66 14.29
N THR A 268 13.88 -19.24 14.46
CA THR A 268 13.48 -20.47 13.79
C THR A 268 13.35 -20.30 12.27
N LYS A 269 13.65 -21.36 11.51
CA LYS A 269 13.82 -21.29 10.05
C LYS A 269 12.93 -22.33 9.34
N ASN A 270 11.61 -22.21 9.55
CA ASN A 270 10.64 -23.08 8.87
C ASN A 270 9.87 -22.34 7.76
N GLU A 271 10.18 -21.05 7.54
CA GLU A 271 9.52 -20.18 6.54
C GLU A 271 8.01 -20.08 6.80
N ARG A 272 7.62 -19.91 8.06
CA ARG A 272 6.21 -19.88 8.50
C ARG A 272 5.83 -18.54 9.11
N VAL A 273 4.63 -18.08 8.80
CA VAL A 273 3.97 -17.01 9.54
C VAL A 273 3.00 -17.64 10.53
N ILE A 274 3.22 -17.35 11.81
CA ILE A 274 2.43 -17.90 12.93
C ILE A 274 1.62 -16.76 13.52
N ILE A 275 0.31 -16.88 13.58
CA ILE A 275 -0.56 -15.93 14.24
C ILE A 275 -1.01 -16.52 15.57
N GLU A 276 -0.82 -15.78 16.65
CA GLU A 276 -1.18 -16.15 18.02
C GLU A 276 -2.32 -15.25 18.49
N ASN A 277 -3.42 -15.86 18.94
CA ASN A 277 -4.57 -15.13 19.47
C ASN A 277 -4.42 -14.83 20.97
N ALA A 278 -5.37 -14.08 21.54
CA ALA A 278 -5.38 -13.70 22.96
C ALA A 278 -5.36 -14.89 23.95
N TYR A 279 -5.81 -16.08 23.51
CA TYR A 279 -5.79 -17.32 24.29
C TYR A 279 -4.51 -18.13 24.14
N LYS A 280 -3.49 -17.59 23.48
CA LYS A 280 -2.21 -18.24 23.16
C LYS A 280 -2.35 -19.44 22.22
N SER A 281 -3.49 -19.56 21.54
CA SER A 281 -3.64 -20.52 20.45
C SER A 281 -2.96 -20.02 19.19
N ARG A 282 -2.27 -20.93 18.50
CA ARG A 282 -1.47 -20.61 17.31
C ARG A 282 -2.03 -21.29 16.08
N ARG A 283 -2.06 -20.57 14.97
CA ARG A 283 -2.33 -21.11 13.63
C ARG A 283 -1.33 -20.54 12.64
N PHE A 284 -1.21 -21.16 11.48
CA PHE A 284 -0.45 -20.54 10.40
C PHE A 284 -1.32 -19.47 9.71
N LEU A 285 -0.69 -18.35 9.39
CA LEU A 285 -1.26 -17.38 8.46
C LEU A 285 -0.76 -17.77 7.07
N GLU A 286 -1.62 -18.47 6.33
CA GLU A 286 -1.29 -18.97 4.99
C GLU A 286 -1.14 -17.80 3.99
N PRO A 287 -0.29 -17.94 2.95
CA PRO A 287 -0.26 -16.97 1.88
C PRO A 287 -1.60 -16.94 1.13
N PRO A 288 -2.02 -15.78 0.60
CA PRO A 288 -3.28 -15.69 -0.15
C PRO A 288 -3.33 -16.70 -1.30
N LYS A 289 -4.47 -17.38 -1.46
CA LYS A 289 -4.68 -18.37 -2.53
C LYS A 289 -5.25 -17.69 -3.77
N GLY A 290 -4.37 -17.18 -4.63
CA GLY A 290 -4.76 -16.48 -5.85
C GLY A 290 -5.13 -15.01 -5.60
N GLU A 291 -5.74 -14.39 -6.59
CA GLU A 291 -6.23 -13.02 -6.51
C GLU A 291 -7.68 -13.02 -6.00
N LEU A 292 -7.86 -12.78 -4.70
CA LEU A 292 -9.17 -12.82 -4.04
C LEU A 292 -10.14 -11.78 -4.61
N LEU A 293 -9.63 -10.59 -4.91
CA LEU A 293 -10.39 -9.47 -5.45
C LEU A 293 -9.66 -8.91 -6.67
N PRO A 294 -9.92 -9.43 -7.89
CA PRO A 294 -9.36 -8.85 -9.10
C PRO A 294 -9.83 -7.40 -9.28
N ARG A 295 -8.99 -6.57 -9.91
CA ARG A 295 -9.29 -5.15 -10.17
C ARG A 295 -9.57 -4.36 -8.89
N ILE A 296 -8.67 -4.48 -7.92
CA ILE A 296 -8.79 -3.80 -6.63
C ILE A 296 -7.95 -2.51 -6.59
N CYS A 297 -6.88 -2.46 -7.39
CA CYS A 297 -5.96 -1.33 -7.46
C CYS A 297 -5.30 -1.22 -8.84
#